data_1d2ce1925f7fd923ac7b60bd50ca7d9d
#
_entry.id   1d2ce1925f7fd923ac7b60bd50ca7d9d
#
_cell.length_a   1.000
_cell.length_b   1.000
_cell.length_c   1.000
_cell.angle_alpha   90.00
_cell.angle_beta   90.00
_cell.angle_gamma   90.00
#
_symmetry.space_group_name_H-M   'P 1'
#
loop_
_entity.id
_entity.type
_entity.pdbx_description
1 polymer ?
#
loop_
_entity_poly.entity_id
_entity_poly.type
_entity_poly.pdbx_seq_one_letter_code
_entity_poly.pdbx_strand_id
1 'polypeptide(L)'
;MRKRSKDQCQATLQLDQVVWDGGNIRARKEVTRATSEVDKQKLEVDMYAINERVNQLFFGILLLKEQLKQNQLMQEELQRNYDNVAAYVKNGIANQADLDAVKVEQLNNIQQRHTLEATYHAYSEMLKIMINHPTPLTENTLKKPDVNALLYKGEAYSTEFIRRPELNLFAAQNQQLEAQRKQLTAKNLPRLDLFVQGAYGNPGLNMLKNEFSAYYVAGVRLSWNFGNLYTRKNESRQLILNQQDVNVQKETFLFNTHLEITQNNSEIKKLTELMKNDEEIITLRNNIKKSAQAKVANGTLTVTEMLREVTAENIAMQDKILHEIQLLSAIYELKYTTNQYENK
;
A
#
# COMPACT_ATOMS: atom_id res chain seq x y z
N MET A 1 -1.58 -75.96 -40.28
CA MET A 1 -1.23 -74.65 -39.67
C MET A 1 -2.05 -73.55 -40.37
N ARG A 2 -3.07 -72.94 -39.70
CA ARG A 2 -3.76 -71.80 -40.26
C ARG A 2 -2.83 -70.58 -40.22
N LYS A 3 -2.55 -69.98 -41.40
CA LYS A 3 -1.78 -68.75 -41.49
C LYS A 3 -2.58 -67.62 -40.75
N ARG A 4 -1.95 -66.97 -39.78
CA ARG A 4 -2.45 -65.73 -39.19
C ARG A 4 -2.47 -64.65 -40.27
N SER A 5 -3.58 -63.92 -40.39
CA SER A 5 -3.60 -62.69 -41.19
C SER A 5 -2.58 -61.72 -40.62
N LYS A 6 -1.84 -61.03 -41.48
CA LYS A 6 -0.92 -59.97 -41.09
C LYS A 6 -1.66 -58.68 -40.73
N ASP A 7 -2.87 -58.51 -41.21
CA ASP A 7 -3.69 -57.32 -41.03
C ASP A 7 -4.59 -57.52 -39.77
N GLN A 8 -4.29 -56.79 -38.72
CA GLN A 8 -5.05 -56.74 -37.49
C GLN A 8 -5.66 -55.32 -37.33
N CYS A 9 -6.96 -55.25 -37.14
CA CYS A 9 -7.71 -54.01 -36.93
C CYS A 9 -8.65 -54.18 -35.77
N GLN A 10 -8.69 -53.19 -34.86
CA GLN A 10 -9.57 -53.26 -33.69
C GLN A 10 -10.07 -51.83 -33.35
N ALA A 11 -11.35 -51.68 -33.17
CA ALA A 11 -11.97 -50.50 -32.58
C ALA A 11 -12.32 -50.80 -31.12
N THR A 12 -11.92 -49.93 -30.21
CA THR A 12 -12.11 -50.13 -28.76
C THR A 12 -12.78 -48.90 -28.15
N LEU A 13 -13.82 -49.10 -27.35
CA LEU A 13 -14.43 -48.12 -26.50
C LEU A 13 -14.22 -48.54 -25.05
N GLN A 14 -13.61 -47.65 -24.23
CA GLN A 14 -13.35 -47.93 -22.81
C GLN A 14 -13.94 -46.84 -21.95
N LEU A 15 -14.63 -47.26 -20.88
CA LEU A 15 -15.10 -46.40 -19.81
C LEU A 15 -14.38 -46.78 -18.53
N ASP A 16 -13.71 -45.80 -17.93
CA ASP A 16 -13.05 -45.94 -16.63
C ASP A 16 -13.74 -45.05 -15.60
N GLN A 17 -14.14 -45.63 -14.47
CA GLN A 17 -14.73 -44.92 -13.35
C GLN A 17 -13.87 -45.09 -12.11
N VAL A 18 -13.36 -43.96 -11.57
CA VAL A 18 -12.68 -43.97 -10.28
C VAL A 18 -13.69 -44.20 -9.17
N VAL A 19 -13.53 -45.28 -8.40
CA VAL A 19 -14.37 -45.61 -7.24
C VAL A 19 -13.76 -45.07 -5.96
N TRP A 20 -12.43 -45.21 -5.84
CA TRP A 20 -11.67 -44.74 -4.69
C TRP A 20 -10.24 -44.41 -5.12
N ASP A 21 -9.78 -43.20 -4.73
CA ASP A 21 -8.48 -42.67 -5.12
C ASP A 21 -7.58 -42.32 -3.92
N GLY A 22 -7.82 -42.93 -2.75
CA GLY A 22 -7.10 -42.59 -1.53
C GLY A 22 -7.47 -41.21 -0.97
N GLY A 23 -8.52 -40.57 -1.48
CA GLY A 23 -8.91 -39.20 -1.11
C GLY A 23 -8.15 -38.11 -1.87
N ASN A 24 -7.42 -38.46 -2.94
CA ASN A 24 -6.61 -37.50 -3.69
C ASN A 24 -7.44 -36.40 -4.38
N ILE A 25 -8.62 -36.73 -4.95
CA ILE A 25 -9.55 -35.75 -5.54
C ILE A 25 -10.02 -34.76 -4.46
N ARG A 26 -10.39 -35.25 -3.27
CA ARG A 26 -10.79 -34.40 -2.15
C ARG A 26 -9.64 -33.50 -1.70
N ALA A 27 -8.44 -34.06 -1.50
CA ALA A 27 -7.27 -33.30 -1.10
C ALA A 27 -6.86 -32.23 -2.15
N ARG A 28 -6.96 -32.54 -3.45
CA ARG A 28 -6.75 -31.57 -4.54
C ARG A 28 -7.75 -30.43 -4.48
N LYS A 29 -9.03 -30.69 -4.22
CA LYS A 29 -10.04 -29.66 -4.03
C LYS A 29 -9.71 -28.78 -2.83
N GLU A 30 -9.22 -29.34 -1.72
CA GLU A 30 -8.78 -28.57 -0.55
C GLU A 30 -7.58 -27.68 -0.89
N VAL A 31 -6.58 -28.18 -1.62
CA VAL A 31 -5.45 -27.37 -2.10
C VAL A 31 -5.93 -26.22 -2.99
N THR A 32 -6.79 -26.51 -3.98
CA THR A 32 -7.31 -25.45 -4.86
C THR A 32 -8.07 -24.36 -4.07
N ARG A 33 -8.89 -24.75 -3.08
CA ARG A 33 -9.60 -23.79 -2.21
C ARG A 33 -8.62 -22.97 -1.38
N ALA A 34 -7.62 -23.61 -0.78
CA ALA A 34 -6.60 -22.92 0.02
C ALA A 34 -5.75 -21.98 -0.84
N THR A 35 -5.41 -22.36 -2.09
CA THR A 35 -4.72 -21.46 -3.04
C THR A 35 -5.58 -20.24 -3.37
N SER A 36 -6.87 -20.44 -3.66
CA SER A 36 -7.80 -19.32 -3.91
C SER A 36 -7.93 -18.40 -2.69
N GLU A 37 -7.86 -18.93 -1.47
CA GLU A 37 -7.88 -18.11 -0.25
C GLU A 37 -6.58 -17.30 -0.10
N VAL A 38 -5.41 -17.88 -0.42
CA VAL A 38 -4.14 -17.15 -0.47
C VAL A 38 -4.21 -16.00 -1.48
N ASP A 39 -4.72 -16.25 -2.68
CA ASP A 39 -4.86 -15.22 -3.73
C ASP A 39 -5.80 -14.09 -3.28
N LYS A 40 -6.91 -14.44 -2.60
CA LYS A 40 -7.83 -13.46 -2.03
C LYS A 40 -7.15 -12.61 -0.94
N GLN A 41 -6.44 -13.23 0.00
CA GLN A 41 -5.75 -12.50 1.06
C GLN A 41 -4.62 -11.64 0.52
N LYS A 42 -3.94 -12.08 -0.56
CA LYS A 42 -2.96 -11.27 -1.26
C LYS A 42 -3.58 -10.03 -1.88
N LEU A 43 -4.75 -10.16 -2.52
CA LEU A 43 -5.49 -9.01 -3.05
C LEU A 43 -5.85 -8.02 -1.93
N GLU A 44 -6.26 -8.49 -0.75
CA GLU A 44 -6.56 -7.63 0.40
C GLU A 44 -5.31 -6.85 0.88
N VAL A 45 -4.13 -7.51 0.88
CA VAL A 45 -2.85 -6.83 1.19
C VAL A 45 -2.52 -5.78 0.13
N ASP A 46 -2.65 -6.12 -1.16
CA ASP A 46 -2.36 -5.19 -2.26
C ASP A 46 -3.31 -3.98 -2.24
N MET A 47 -4.60 -4.20 -1.94
CA MET A 47 -5.58 -3.12 -1.76
C MET A 47 -5.27 -2.27 -0.53
N TYR A 48 -4.84 -2.90 0.57
CA TYR A 48 -4.49 -2.17 1.79
C TYR A 48 -3.29 -1.24 1.58
N ALA A 49 -2.30 -1.64 0.80
CA ALA A 49 -1.13 -0.83 0.48
C ALA A 49 -1.48 0.47 -0.28
N ILE A 50 -2.64 0.54 -0.94
CA ILE A 50 -3.12 1.76 -1.59
C ILE A 50 -3.38 2.88 -0.55
N ASN A 51 -3.82 2.53 0.66
CA ASN A 51 -4.15 3.50 1.71
C ASN A 51 -2.97 4.40 2.07
N GLU A 52 -1.75 3.86 2.08
CA GLU A 52 -0.53 4.65 2.34
C GLU A 52 -0.35 5.75 1.30
N ARG A 53 -0.48 5.40 0.01
CA ARG A 53 -0.35 6.37 -1.09
C ARG A 53 -1.46 7.42 -1.07
N VAL A 54 -2.68 7.01 -0.74
CA VAL A 54 -3.82 7.93 -0.58
C VAL A 54 -3.56 8.90 0.56
N ASN A 55 -3.07 8.43 1.71
CA ASN A 55 -2.70 9.27 2.85
C ASN A 55 -1.60 10.28 2.48
N GLN A 56 -0.53 9.83 1.81
CA GLN A 56 0.56 10.70 1.37
C GLN A 56 0.08 11.82 0.44
N LEU A 57 -0.76 11.50 -0.56
CA LEU A 57 -1.35 12.49 -1.45
C LEU A 57 -2.30 13.43 -0.72
N PHE A 58 -3.15 12.89 0.15
CA PHE A 58 -4.12 13.67 0.92
C PHE A 58 -3.43 14.73 1.80
N PHE A 59 -2.45 14.32 2.61
CA PHE A 59 -1.72 15.27 3.46
C PHE A 59 -0.80 16.19 2.66
N GLY A 60 -0.24 15.72 1.54
CA GLY A 60 0.50 16.56 0.60
C GLY A 60 -0.38 17.67 0.01
N ILE A 61 -1.60 17.37 -0.40
CA ILE A 61 -2.57 18.37 -0.91
C ILE A 61 -2.97 19.35 0.19
N LEU A 62 -3.21 18.88 1.42
CA LEU A 62 -3.52 19.77 2.55
C LEU A 62 -2.37 20.74 2.85
N LEU A 63 -1.13 20.25 2.86
CA LEU A 63 0.06 21.08 3.05
C LEU A 63 0.17 22.16 1.96
N LEU A 64 0.06 21.76 0.69
CA LEU A 64 0.14 22.68 -0.44
C LEU A 64 -0.96 23.74 -0.41
N LYS A 65 -2.18 23.38 0.00
CA LYS A 65 -3.29 24.31 0.18
C LYS A 65 -2.98 25.36 1.23
N GLU A 66 -2.48 24.95 2.39
CA GLU A 66 -2.13 25.92 3.45
C GLU A 66 -0.91 26.77 3.06
N GLN A 67 0.07 26.20 2.34
CA GLN A 67 1.21 26.96 1.80
C GLN A 67 0.78 27.96 0.74
N LEU A 68 -0.16 27.65 -0.14
CA LEU A 68 -0.72 28.61 -1.11
C LEU A 68 -1.44 29.75 -0.42
N LYS A 69 -2.19 29.48 0.63
CA LYS A 69 -2.83 30.51 1.45
C LYS A 69 -1.80 31.42 2.12
N GLN A 70 -0.75 30.85 2.71
CA GLN A 70 0.35 31.62 3.33
C GLN A 70 1.12 32.45 2.29
N ASN A 71 1.37 31.90 1.10
CA ASN A 71 1.99 32.61 -0.01
C ASN A 71 1.17 33.82 -0.47
N GLN A 72 -0.16 33.70 -0.49
CA GLN A 72 -1.03 34.84 -0.80
C GLN A 72 -0.92 35.93 0.28
N LEU A 73 -0.93 35.56 1.57
CA LEU A 73 -0.75 36.54 2.66
C LEU A 73 0.60 37.25 2.56
N MET A 74 1.65 36.52 2.22
CA MET A 74 2.98 37.09 1.98
C MET A 74 3.00 38.04 0.78
N GLN A 75 2.29 37.72 -0.31
CA GLN A 75 2.18 38.60 -1.47
C GLN A 75 1.49 39.93 -1.11
N GLU A 76 0.45 39.89 -0.29
CA GLU A 76 -0.24 41.08 0.20
C GLU A 76 0.66 41.93 1.12
N GLU A 77 1.46 41.27 1.99
CA GLU A 77 2.43 41.97 2.85
C GLU A 77 3.53 42.64 2.02
N LEU A 78 4.09 41.92 1.04
CA LEU A 78 5.10 42.48 0.14
C LEU A 78 4.55 43.63 -0.71
N GLN A 79 3.27 43.60 -1.10
CA GLN A 79 2.65 44.72 -1.80
C GLN A 79 2.55 45.95 -0.89
N ARG A 80 2.11 45.80 0.36
CA ARG A 80 2.09 46.89 1.34
C ARG A 80 3.50 47.48 1.57
N ASN A 81 4.48 46.61 1.70
CA ASN A 81 5.88 47.06 1.86
C ASN A 81 6.39 47.78 0.62
N TYR A 82 6.06 47.34 -0.59
CA TYR A 82 6.40 48.02 -1.84
C TYR A 82 5.84 49.44 -1.89
N ASP A 83 4.54 49.59 -1.56
CA ASP A 83 3.85 50.88 -1.57
C ASP A 83 4.46 51.87 -0.54
N ASN A 84 4.83 51.36 0.65
CA ASN A 84 5.49 52.15 1.69
C ASN A 84 6.90 52.57 1.26
N VAL A 85 7.70 51.66 0.72
CA VAL A 85 9.06 51.96 0.27
C VAL A 85 9.05 52.92 -0.93
N ALA A 86 8.07 52.78 -1.85
CA ALA A 86 7.89 53.73 -2.94
C ALA A 86 7.64 55.16 -2.43
N ALA A 87 6.82 55.32 -1.37
CA ALA A 87 6.63 56.58 -0.71
C ALA A 87 7.88 57.12 -0.02
N TYR A 88 8.71 56.24 0.59
CA TYR A 88 9.99 56.60 1.19
C TYR A 88 10.98 57.06 0.13
N VAL A 89 11.08 56.41 -1.03
CA VAL A 89 11.92 56.85 -2.15
C VAL A 89 11.50 58.25 -2.63
N LYS A 90 10.18 58.48 -2.80
CA LYS A 90 9.67 59.80 -3.20
C LYS A 90 10.00 60.88 -2.20
N ASN A 91 10.08 60.58 -0.90
CA ASN A 91 10.40 61.52 0.17
C ASN A 91 11.91 61.58 0.50
N GLY A 92 12.77 60.89 -0.24
CA GLY A 92 14.23 60.86 -0.03
C GLY A 92 14.70 60.10 1.21
N ILE A 93 13.86 59.29 1.83
CA ILE A 93 14.16 58.44 2.99
C ILE A 93 14.83 57.10 2.55
N ALA A 94 14.46 56.55 1.38
CA ALA A 94 14.97 55.34 0.78
C ALA A 94 15.47 55.61 -0.65
N ASN A 95 16.20 54.68 -1.25
CA ASN A 95 16.72 54.79 -2.62
C ASN A 95 16.02 53.80 -3.56
N GLN A 96 16.29 53.89 -4.88
CA GLN A 96 15.70 53.03 -5.88
C GLN A 96 16.06 51.55 -5.68
N ALA A 97 17.30 51.26 -5.22
CA ALA A 97 17.71 49.87 -4.97
C ALA A 97 16.92 49.23 -3.82
N ASP A 98 16.44 50.00 -2.84
CA ASP A 98 15.54 49.53 -1.78
C ASP A 98 14.16 49.08 -2.36
N LEU A 99 13.63 49.86 -3.30
CA LEU A 99 12.37 49.53 -3.98
C LEU A 99 12.54 48.30 -4.88
N ASP A 100 13.65 48.21 -5.58
CA ASP A 100 13.99 47.07 -6.43
C ASP A 100 14.14 45.78 -5.60
N ALA A 101 14.71 45.85 -4.38
CA ALA A 101 14.84 44.74 -3.46
C ALA A 101 13.45 44.19 -3.06
N VAL A 102 12.48 45.06 -2.74
CA VAL A 102 11.10 44.60 -2.47
C VAL A 102 10.47 43.97 -3.71
N LYS A 103 10.75 44.53 -4.90
CA LYS A 103 10.24 44.01 -6.16
C LYS A 103 10.75 42.59 -6.46
N VAL A 104 12.04 42.35 -6.18
CA VAL A 104 12.63 41.00 -6.31
C VAL A 104 11.92 39.98 -5.41
N GLU A 105 11.66 40.36 -4.15
CA GLU A 105 10.92 39.46 -3.23
C GLU A 105 9.46 39.16 -3.70
N GLN A 106 8.76 40.17 -4.26
CA GLN A 106 7.46 39.94 -4.87
C GLN A 106 7.52 38.92 -6.02
N LEU A 107 8.52 39.05 -6.90
CA LEU A 107 8.68 38.14 -8.04
C LEU A 107 9.06 36.71 -7.57
N ASN A 108 9.94 36.60 -6.58
CA ASN A 108 10.28 35.32 -5.95
C ASN A 108 9.04 34.63 -5.38
N ASN A 109 8.20 35.38 -4.66
CA ASN A 109 6.96 34.86 -4.08
C ASN A 109 5.96 34.41 -5.16
N ILE A 110 5.88 35.12 -6.30
CA ILE A 110 5.05 34.71 -7.47
C ILE A 110 5.60 33.40 -8.08
N GLN A 111 6.90 33.27 -8.25
CA GLN A 111 7.50 32.04 -8.77
C GLN A 111 7.23 30.83 -7.84
N GLN A 112 7.35 31.05 -6.53
CA GLN A 112 7.00 30.03 -5.53
C GLN A 112 5.52 29.63 -5.65
N ARG A 113 4.62 30.59 -5.81
CA ARG A 113 3.18 30.34 -6.03
C ARG A 113 2.94 29.42 -7.24
N HIS A 114 3.54 29.72 -8.39
CA HIS A 114 3.39 28.86 -9.57
C HIS A 114 3.88 27.44 -9.33
N THR A 115 4.97 27.25 -8.59
CA THR A 115 5.48 25.93 -8.23
C THR A 115 4.48 25.18 -7.32
N LEU A 116 3.94 25.86 -6.32
CA LEU A 116 2.94 25.28 -5.40
C LEU A 116 1.64 24.90 -6.15
N GLU A 117 1.14 25.79 -7.02
CA GLU A 117 -0.07 25.56 -7.84
C GLU A 117 0.12 24.35 -8.75
N ALA A 118 1.24 24.24 -9.46
CA ALA A 118 1.54 23.12 -10.34
C ALA A 118 1.57 21.79 -9.57
N THR A 119 2.21 21.77 -8.39
CA THR A 119 2.30 20.58 -7.56
C THR A 119 0.94 20.21 -6.96
N TYR A 120 0.16 21.21 -6.51
CA TYR A 120 -1.20 21.02 -6.00
C TYR A 120 -2.12 20.38 -7.05
N HIS A 121 -2.07 20.88 -8.30
CA HIS A 121 -2.85 20.31 -9.40
C HIS A 121 -2.42 18.87 -9.71
N ALA A 122 -1.12 18.60 -9.76
CA ALA A 122 -0.61 17.25 -10.00
C ALA A 122 -1.08 16.27 -8.93
N TYR A 123 -0.93 16.60 -7.64
CA TYR A 123 -1.36 15.74 -6.53
C TYR A 123 -2.87 15.55 -6.51
N SER A 124 -3.65 16.61 -6.81
CA SER A 124 -5.10 16.54 -6.88
C SER A 124 -5.59 15.59 -7.98
N GLU A 125 -4.98 15.66 -9.17
CA GLU A 125 -5.31 14.74 -10.27
C GLU A 125 -4.86 13.29 -9.95
N MET A 126 -3.70 13.10 -9.33
CA MET A 126 -3.26 11.77 -8.90
C MET A 126 -4.23 11.15 -7.88
N LEU A 127 -4.65 11.92 -6.86
CA LEU A 127 -5.62 11.46 -5.86
C LEU A 127 -6.96 11.13 -6.50
N LYS A 128 -7.45 12.00 -7.38
CA LYS A 128 -8.70 11.80 -8.15
C LYS A 128 -8.69 10.48 -8.93
N ILE A 129 -7.58 10.18 -9.63
CA ILE A 129 -7.41 8.92 -10.37
C ILE A 129 -7.43 7.73 -9.39
N MET A 130 -6.70 7.82 -8.27
CA MET A 130 -6.61 6.72 -7.31
C MET A 130 -7.96 6.37 -6.65
N ILE A 131 -8.78 7.38 -6.35
CA ILE A 131 -10.11 7.16 -5.73
C ILE A 131 -11.23 7.01 -6.76
N ASN A 132 -10.89 7.03 -8.05
CA ASN A 132 -11.85 6.97 -9.17
C ASN A 132 -12.99 8.02 -9.04
N HIS A 133 -12.65 9.25 -8.64
CA HIS A 133 -13.65 10.31 -8.46
C HIS A 133 -13.96 11.01 -9.79
N PRO A 134 -15.23 11.13 -10.20
CA PRO A 134 -15.59 11.63 -11.54
C PRO A 134 -15.36 13.14 -11.72
N THR A 135 -15.42 13.92 -10.65
CA THR A 135 -15.29 15.37 -10.68
C THR A 135 -13.94 15.85 -10.14
N PRO A 136 -13.45 17.02 -10.56
CA PRO A 136 -12.27 17.62 -9.95
C PRO A 136 -12.43 17.77 -8.44
N LEU A 137 -11.36 17.50 -7.70
CA LEU A 137 -11.35 17.75 -6.26
C LEU A 137 -11.28 19.25 -6.03
N THR A 138 -12.35 19.82 -5.48
CA THR A 138 -12.40 21.22 -5.12
C THR A 138 -11.84 21.46 -3.72
N GLU A 139 -11.47 22.69 -3.39
CA GLU A 139 -10.92 23.07 -2.09
C GLU A 139 -11.81 22.65 -0.90
N ASN A 140 -13.12 22.56 -1.09
CA ASN A 140 -14.08 22.15 -0.06
C ASN A 140 -14.28 20.64 0.06
N THR A 141 -13.72 19.86 -0.86
CA THR A 141 -13.89 18.39 -0.88
C THR A 141 -12.99 17.72 0.16
N LEU A 142 -11.80 18.26 0.40
CA LEU A 142 -10.83 17.72 1.34
C LEU A 142 -10.89 18.52 2.66
N LYS A 143 -11.39 17.88 3.71
CA LYS A 143 -11.45 18.45 5.05
C LYS A 143 -10.21 18.07 5.85
N LYS A 144 -9.53 19.07 6.42
CA LYS A 144 -8.43 18.86 7.36
C LYS A 144 -8.98 18.22 8.64
N PRO A 145 -8.43 17.11 9.11
CA PRO A 145 -8.78 16.54 10.40
C PRO A 145 -8.40 17.48 11.55
N ASP A 146 -9.16 17.44 12.65
CA ASP A 146 -8.83 18.20 13.84
C ASP A 146 -7.73 17.49 14.64
N VAL A 147 -6.56 18.12 14.74
CA VAL A 147 -5.39 17.62 15.49
C VAL A 147 -5.75 17.41 16.97
N ASN A 148 -6.46 18.37 17.59
CA ASN A 148 -6.78 18.30 19.02
C ASN A 148 -7.71 17.11 19.32
N ALA A 149 -8.70 16.88 18.46
CA ALA A 149 -9.61 15.74 18.59
C ALA A 149 -8.87 14.40 18.46
N LEU A 150 -7.82 14.34 17.65
CA LEU A 150 -7.00 13.14 17.47
C LEU A 150 -6.04 12.90 18.64
N LEU A 151 -5.41 13.95 19.17
CA LEU A 151 -4.53 13.87 20.34
C LEU A 151 -5.29 13.60 21.64
N TYR A 152 -6.52 14.16 21.78
CA TYR A 152 -7.33 14.01 23.00
C TYR A 152 -7.89 12.59 23.15
N LYS A 153 -8.02 11.84 22.08
CA LYS A 153 -8.38 10.41 22.13
C LYS A 153 -7.29 9.51 22.71
N GLY A 154 -6.18 10.09 23.19
CA GLY A 154 -5.17 9.59 24.13
C GLY A 154 -4.96 8.09 24.28
N GLU A 155 -5.56 7.28 23.44
CA GLU A 155 -5.24 5.89 23.29
C GLU A 155 -3.84 5.84 22.72
N ALA A 156 -2.86 5.65 23.62
CA ALA A 156 -1.59 5.12 23.22
C ALA A 156 -1.91 3.96 22.31
N TYR A 157 -1.72 4.15 20.98
CA TYR A 157 -1.94 3.08 20.02
C TYR A 157 -1.07 1.92 20.47
N SER A 158 -1.74 0.97 21.13
CA SER A 158 -1.08 -0.15 21.79
C SER A 158 -0.44 -1.01 20.70
N THR A 159 0.81 -1.32 20.89
CA THR A 159 1.54 -2.30 20.09
C THR A 159 0.90 -3.70 20.13
N GLU A 160 -0.06 -3.92 21.04
CA GLU A 160 -0.71 -5.22 21.27
C GLU A 160 -1.74 -5.61 20.19
N PHE A 161 -2.23 -4.67 19.39
CA PHE A 161 -3.33 -4.92 18.45
C PHE A 161 -2.99 -4.57 17.00
N ILE A 162 -2.03 -5.29 16.41
CA ILE A 162 -1.77 -5.21 14.97
C ILE A 162 -2.82 -6.04 14.24
N ARG A 163 -3.64 -5.40 13.37
CA ARG A 163 -4.72 -6.03 12.59
C ARG A 163 -4.44 -5.99 11.08
N ARG A 164 -3.19 -6.01 10.72
CA ARG A 164 -2.73 -5.94 9.33
C ARG A 164 -3.21 -7.16 8.51
N PRO A 165 -3.68 -6.97 7.26
CA PRO A 165 -4.15 -8.06 6.41
C PRO A 165 -3.05 -9.08 6.08
N GLU A 166 -1.77 -8.71 6.14
CA GLU A 166 -0.64 -9.62 5.96
C GLU A 166 -0.67 -10.79 6.94
N LEU A 167 -1.19 -10.59 8.16
CA LEU A 167 -1.32 -11.67 9.14
C LEU A 167 -2.30 -12.77 8.66
N ASN A 168 -3.39 -12.36 8.00
CA ASN A 168 -4.33 -13.29 7.39
C ASN A 168 -3.71 -14.01 6.18
N LEU A 169 -2.89 -13.30 5.39
CA LEU A 169 -2.15 -13.89 4.28
C LEU A 169 -1.20 -14.99 4.77
N PHE A 170 -0.39 -14.75 5.82
CA PHE A 170 0.48 -15.78 6.41
C PHE A 170 -0.32 -16.98 6.95
N ALA A 171 -1.49 -16.74 7.55
CA ALA A 171 -2.37 -17.80 8.02
C ALA A 171 -2.90 -18.64 6.84
N ALA A 172 -3.34 -18.01 5.76
CA ALA A 172 -3.81 -18.68 4.54
C ALA A 172 -2.70 -19.49 3.87
N GLN A 173 -1.47 -18.98 3.79
CA GLN A 173 -0.31 -19.70 3.26
C GLN A 173 0.01 -20.95 4.09
N ASN A 174 -0.03 -20.86 5.42
CA ASN A 174 0.15 -22.03 6.27
C ASN A 174 -0.95 -23.07 6.07
N GLN A 175 -2.22 -22.65 5.89
CA GLN A 175 -3.33 -23.57 5.59
C GLN A 175 -3.16 -24.23 4.21
N GLN A 176 -2.65 -23.51 3.21
CA GLN A 176 -2.35 -24.07 1.89
C GLN A 176 -1.27 -25.15 1.98
N LEU A 177 -0.17 -24.91 2.71
CA LEU A 177 0.89 -25.88 2.91
C LEU A 177 0.39 -27.13 3.65
N GLU A 178 -0.50 -26.95 4.63
CA GLU A 178 -1.14 -28.08 5.33
C GLU A 178 -2.05 -28.89 4.39
N ALA A 179 -2.81 -28.24 3.50
CA ALA A 179 -3.60 -28.92 2.48
C ALA A 179 -2.71 -29.68 1.49
N GLN A 180 -1.58 -29.12 1.08
CA GLN A 180 -0.57 -29.79 0.25
C GLN A 180 0.03 -31.03 0.95
N ARG A 181 0.25 -30.96 2.27
CA ARG A 181 0.74 -32.10 3.06
C ARG A 181 -0.28 -33.23 3.11
N LYS A 182 -1.57 -32.91 3.25
CA LYS A 182 -2.67 -33.89 3.15
C LYS A 182 -2.74 -34.51 1.77
N GLN A 183 -2.60 -33.70 0.70
CA GLN A 183 -2.58 -34.17 -0.67
C GLN A 183 -1.40 -35.13 -0.93
N LEU A 184 -0.19 -34.78 -0.42
CA LEU A 184 0.98 -35.66 -0.51
C LEU A 184 0.69 -37.04 0.12
N THR A 185 -0.02 -37.05 1.25
CA THR A 185 -0.41 -38.31 1.90
C THR A 185 -1.40 -39.10 1.04
N ALA A 186 -2.44 -38.44 0.52
CA ALA A 186 -3.46 -39.07 -0.33
C ALA A 186 -2.89 -39.62 -1.64
N LYS A 187 -1.94 -38.91 -2.25
CA LYS A 187 -1.23 -39.32 -3.49
C LYS A 187 -0.48 -40.65 -3.34
N ASN A 188 -0.08 -40.99 -2.11
CA ASN A 188 0.66 -42.22 -1.80
C ASN A 188 -0.22 -43.44 -1.45
N LEU A 189 -1.55 -43.28 -1.50
CA LEU A 189 -2.52 -44.34 -1.27
C LEU A 189 -2.87 -45.04 -2.59
N PRO A 190 -3.32 -46.32 -2.55
CA PRO A 190 -3.78 -47.02 -3.73
C PRO A 190 -5.01 -46.39 -4.33
N ARG A 191 -5.26 -46.64 -5.59
CA ARG A 191 -6.44 -46.22 -6.35
C ARG A 191 -7.19 -47.44 -6.86
N LEU A 192 -8.51 -47.39 -6.76
CA LEU A 192 -9.43 -48.42 -7.24
C LEU A 192 -10.32 -47.85 -8.33
N ASP A 193 -10.24 -48.44 -9.52
CA ASP A 193 -11.00 -48.05 -10.70
C ASP A 193 -11.89 -49.21 -11.14
N LEU A 194 -13.12 -48.97 -11.54
CA LEU A 194 -13.92 -49.85 -12.36
C LEU A 194 -13.68 -49.52 -13.83
N PHE A 195 -13.58 -50.53 -14.67
CA PHE A 195 -13.47 -50.33 -16.10
C PHE A 195 -14.41 -51.24 -16.84
N VAL A 196 -14.95 -50.78 -17.95
CA VAL A 196 -15.69 -51.52 -18.94
C VAL A 196 -15.12 -51.16 -20.31
N GLN A 197 -14.69 -52.20 -21.03
CA GLN A 197 -14.10 -52.05 -22.36
C GLN A 197 -14.92 -52.90 -23.34
N GLY A 198 -15.47 -52.28 -24.36
CA GLY A 198 -16.07 -52.95 -25.50
C GLY A 198 -15.14 -52.79 -26.71
N ALA A 199 -14.98 -53.88 -27.50
CA ALA A 199 -14.18 -53.82 -28.71
C ALA A 199 -14.79 -54.66 -29.81
N TYR A 200 -14.53 -54.28 -31.07
CA TYR A 200 -14.83 -55.01 -32.27
C TYR A 200 -13.57 -55.04 -33.16
N GLY A 201 -13.13 -56.27 -33.50
CA GLY A 201 -11.87 -56.36 -34.26
C GLY A 201 -11.55 -57.78 -34.75
N ASN A 202 -10.53 -57.85 -35.58
CA ASN A 202 -9.92 -59.12 -36.05
C ASN A 202 -8.44 -59.16 -35.67
N PRO A 203 -8.00 -60.12 -34.82
CA PRO A 203 -8.84 -61.08 -34.10
C PRO A 203 -9.62 -60.40 -32.97
N GLY A 204 -10.74 -60.98 -32.57
CA GLY A 204 -11.48 -60.57 -31.36
C GLY A 204 -10.77 -61.04 -30.07
N LEU A 205 -11.55 -61.31 -29.00
CA LEU A 205 -10.97 -61.77 -27.73
C LEU A 205 -10.20 -63.08 -27.86
N ASN A 206 -10.64 -63.95 -28.77
CA ASN A 206 -9.93 -65.20 -29.07
C ASN A 206 -8.93 -64.99 -30.23
N MET A 207 -7.68 -64.81 -29.86
CA MET A 207 -6.55 -64.57 -30.80
C MET A 207 -6.29 -65.73 -31.80
N LEU A 208 -6.90 -66.87 -31.61
CA LEU A 208 -6.72 -68.02 -32.49
C LEU A 208 -7.72 -68.03 -33.63
N LYS A 209 -8.79 -67.22 -33.55
CA LYS A 209 -9.80 -67.08 -34.60
C LYS A 209 -9.47 -65.87 -35.48
N ASN A 210 -9.36 -66.10 -36.79
CA ASN A 210 -9.15 -65.05 -37.77
C ASN A 210 -10.48 -64.54 -38.35
N GLU A 211 -11.31 -63.93 -37.49
CA GLU A 211 -12.62 -63.40 -37.85
C GLU A 211 -12.91 -62.15 -36.99
N PHE A 212 -13.68 -61.24 -37.55
CA PHE A 212 -14.15 -60.08 -36.78
C PHE A 212 -15.19 -60.52 -35.73
N SER A 213 -14.96 -60.16 -34.49
CA SER A 213 -15.90 -60.43 -33.42
C SER A 213 -15.99 -59.29 -32.42
N ALA A 214 -17.17 -59.04 -31.87
CA ALA A 214 -17.35 -58.13 -30.77
C ALA A 214 -17.10 -58.84 -29.43
N TYR A 215 -16.54 -58.12 -28.49
CA TYR A 215 -16.35 -58.60 -27.13
C TYR A 215 -16.42 -57.44 -26.14
N TYR A 216 -16.66 -57.74 -24.86
CA TYR A 216 -16.51 -56.83 -23.78
C TYR A 216 -15.71 -57.44 -22.63
N VAL A 217 -15.03 -56.54 -21.90
CA VAL A 217 -14.31 -56.91 -20.68
C VAL A 217 -14.68 -55.89 -19.63
N ALA A 218 -15.08 -56.35 -18.46
CA ALA A 218 -15.36 -55.49 -17.31
C ALA A 218 -14.56 -56.00 -16.11
N GLY A 219 -14.09 -55.08 -15.30
CA GLY A 219 -13.30 -55.50 -14.14
C GLY A 219 -13.00 -54.34 -13.20
N VAL A 220 -12.26 -54.70 -12.15
CA VAL A 220 -11.72 -53.82 -11.14
C VAL A 220 -10.22 -53.73 -11.31
N ARG A 221 -9.67 -52.50 -11.32
CA ARG A 221 -8.24 -52.24 -11.42
C ARG A 221 -7.74 -51.61 -10.14
N LEU A 222 -6.84 -52.23 -9.42
CA LEU A 222 -6.12 -51.66 -8.30
C LEU A 222 -4.76 -51.17 -8.80
N SER A 223 -4.51 -49.89 -8.65
CA SER A 223 -3.22 -49.26 -9.00
C SER A 223 -2.59 -48.63 -7.77
N TRP A 224 -1.30 -48.93 -7.55
CA TRP A 224 -0.54 -48.35 -6.46
C TRP A 224 0.89 -48.04 -6.94
N ASN A 225 1.26 -46.73 -6.76
CA ASN A 225 2.59 -46.27 -7.15
C ASN A 225 3.53 -46.27 -5.94
N PHE A 226 4.32 -47.33 -5.82
CA PHE A 226 5.31 -47.48 -4.74
C PHE A 226 6.51 -46.52 -4.91
N GLY A 227 6.77 -46.01 -6.12
CA GLY A 227 7.88 -45.08 -6.39
C GLY A 227 7.77 -43.80 -5.59
N ASN A 228 6.55 -43.31 -5.38
CA ASN A 228 6.29 -42.09 -4.59
C ASN A 228 6.69 -42.22 -3.09
N LEU A 229 6.79 -43.45 -2.58
CA LEU A 229 7.17 -43.69 -1.17
C LEU A 229 8.64 -43.31 -0.90
N TYR A 230 9.50 -43.41 -1.90
CA TYR A 230 10.94 -43.04 -1.76
C TYR A 230 11.12 -41.52 -1.56
N THR A 231 10.31 -40.68 -2.22
CA THR A 231 10.43 -39.21 -2.17
C THR A 231 9.55 -38.60 -1.07
N ARG A 232 8.51 -39.29 -0.60
CA ARG A 232 7.50 -38.82 0.35
C ARG A 232 8.10 -38.13 1.58
N LYS A 233 9.15 -38.72 2.18
CA LYS A 233 9.78 -38.16 3.40
C LYS A 233 10.45 -36.81 3.10
N ASN A 234 11.11 -36.68 1.98
CA ASN A 234 11.80 -35.46 1.56
C ASN A 234 10.76 -34.36 1.18
N GLU A 235 9.73 -34.72 0.41
CA GLU A 235 8.63 -33.81 0.04
C GLU A 235 7.89 -33.31 1.28
N SER A 236 7.59 -34.20 2.24
CA SER A 236 6.98 -33.79 3.53
C SER A 236 7.88 -32.86 4.32
N ARG A 237 9.19 -33.13 4.37
CA ARG A 237 10.16 -32.26 5.06
C ARG A 237 10.26 -30.89 4.39
N GLN A 238 10.21 -30.84 3.07
CA GLN A 238 10.21 -29.58 2.33
C GLN A 238 8.98 -28.74 2.67
N LEU A 239 7.78 -29.33 2.75
CA LEU A 239 6.57 -28.62 3.13
C LEU A 239 6.64 -28.08 4.57
N ILE A 240 7.25 -28.84 5.50
CA ILE A 240 7.49 -28.38 6.87
C ILE A 240 8.47 -27.20 6.89
N LEU A 241 9.55 -27.26 6.11
CA LEU A 241 10.49 -26.14 6.00
C LEU A 241 9.84 -24.90 5.40
N ASN A 242 8.96 -25.06 4.38
CA ASN A 242 8.21 -23.95 3.82
C ASN A 242 7.24 -23.33 4.85
N GLN A 243 6.61 -24.14 5.74
CA GLN A 243 5.80 -23.61 6.84
C GLN A 243 6.64 -22.83 7.86
N GLN A 244 7.84 -23.33 8.17
CA GLN A 244 8.77 -22.59 9.03
C GLN A 244 9.20 -21.26 8.40
N ASP A 245 9.46 -21.26 7.09
CA ASP A 245 9.78 -20.03 6.36
C ASP A 245 8.65 -19.00 6.43
N VAL A 246 7.39 -19.39 6.19
CA VAL A 246 6.22 -18.53 6.35
C VAL A 246 6.12 -17.97 7.78
N ASN A 247 6.41 -18.78 8.80
CA ASN A 247 6.40 -18.32 10.19
C ASN A 247 7.51 -17.30 10.47
N VAL A 248 8.73 -17.54 9.95
CA VAL A 248 9.84 -16.58 10.04
C VAL A 248 9.50 -15.26 9.31
N GLN A 249 8.89 -15.34 8.13
CA GLN A 249 8.41 -14.14 7.42
C GLN A 249 7.38 -13.36 8.26
N LYS A 250 6.43 -14.05 8.91
CA LYS A 250 5.47 -13.43 9.83
C LYS A 250 6.16 -12.76 11.01
N GLU A 251 7.12 -13.42 11.65
CA GLU A 251 7.88 -12.85 12.78
C GLU A 251 8.68 -11.63 12.34
N THR A 252 9.34 -11.69 11.18
CA THR A 252 10.07 -10.57 10.59
C THR A 252 9.14 -9.40 10.27
N PHE A 253 7.95 -9.68 9.71
CA PHE A 253 6.93 -8.67 9.47
C PHE A 253 6.50 -7.98 10.78
N LEU A 254 6.19 -8.74 11.83
CA LEU A 254 5.81 -8.19 13.12
C LEU A 254 6.93 -7.36 13.75
N PHE A 255 8.17 -7.84 13.67
CA PHE A 255 9.34 -7.10 14.15
C PHE A 255 9.49 -5.74 13.46
N ASN A 256 9.43 -5.72 12.12
CA ASN A 256 9.50 -4.46 11.36
C ASN A 256 8.33 -3.53 11.69
N THR A 257 7.11 -4.07 11.81
CA THR A 257 5.93 -3.29 12.21
C THR A 257 6.11 -2.66 13.61
N HIS A 258 6.71 -3.36 14.56
CA HIS A 258 7.03 -2.79 15.89
C HIS A 258 8.07 -1.67 15.80
N LEU A 259 9.09 -1.79 14.93
CA LEU A 259 10.04 -0.71 14.69
C LEU A 259 9.36 0.53 14.11
N GLU A 260 8.49 0.35 13.11
CA GLU A 260 7.71 1.43 12.49
C GLU A 260 6.79 2.13 13.52
N ILE A 261 6.08 1.37 14.36
CA ILE A 261 5.25 1.91 15.44
C ILE A 261 6.10 2.75 16.41
N THR A 262 7.28 2.25 16.78
CA THR A 262 8.19 2.97 17.69
C THR A 262 8.68 4.27 17.07
N GLN A 263 9.04 4.24 15.80
CA GLN A 263 9.46 5.43 15.04
C GLN A 263 8.32 6.45 14.94
N ASN A 264 7.11 6.02 14.55
CA ASN A 264 5.95 6.89 14.41
C ASN A 264 5.54 7.53 15.75
N ASN A 265 5.56 6.78 16.85
CA ASN A 265 5.31 7.34 18.19
C ASN A 265 6.35 8.39 18.59
N SER A 266 7.63 8.17 18.28
CA SER A 266 8.71 9.15 18.51
C SER A 266 8.50 10.41 17.68
N GLU A 267 8.11 10.27 16.41
CA GLU A 267 7.82 11.39 15.51
C GLU A 267 6.62 12.21 15.98
N ILE A 268 5.52 11.55 16.37
CA ILE A 268 4.34 12.22 16.95
C ILE A 268 4.72 13.03 18.19
N LYS A 269 5.51 12.43 19.10
CA LYS A 269 5.97 13.13 20.30
C LYS A 269 6.83 14.34 19.97
N LYS A 270 7.80 14.20 19.06
CA LYS A 270 8.66 15.30 18.60
C LYS A 270 7.83 16.45 18.02
N LEU A 271 6.92 16.15 17.08
CA LEU A 271 6.08 17.17 16.43
C LEU A 271 5.14 17.85 17.41
N THR A 272 4.61 17.13 18.38
CA THR A 272 3.77 17.69 19.47
C THR A 272 4.57 18.69 20.32
N GLU A 273 5.84 18.40 20.62
CA GLU A 273 6.70 19.33 21.37
C GLU A 273 7.10 20.56 20.52
N LEU A 274 7.40 20.38 19.23
CA LEU A 274 7.71 21.51 18.33
C LEU A 274 6.52 22.48 18.23
N MET A 275 5.32 21.96 18.06
CA MET A 275 4.12 22.79 17.92
C MET A 275 3.78 23.64 19.16
N LYS A 276 4.26 23.26 20.35
CA LYS A 276 4.07 24.08 21.58
C LYS A 276 4.74 25.45 21.48
N ASN A 277 5.87 25.52 20.77
CA ASN A 277 6.66 26.73 20.67
C ASN A 277 6.30 27.59 19.43
N ASP A 278 5.63 26.99 18.42
CA ASP A 278 5.38 27.66 17.13
C ASP A 278 4.59 28.98 17.30
N GLU A 279 3.55 28.99 18.14
CA GLU A 279 2.74 30.21 18.39
C GLU A 279 3.55 31.31 19.05
N GLU A 280 4.41 30.98 19.99
CA GLU A 280 5.27 31.96 20.66
C GLU A 280 6.32 32.51 19.68
N ILE A 281 6.96 31.65 18.89
CA ILE A 281 7.92 32.04 17.85
C ILE A 281 7.27 33.00 16.86
N ILE A 282 6.08 32.70 16.33
CA ILE A 282 5.35 33.55 15.40
C ILE A 282 5.03 34.90 16.04
N THR A 283 4.58 34.90 17.29
CA THR A 283 4.27 36.14 18.03
C THR A 283 5.52 37.02 18.18
N LEU A 284 6.65 36.44 18.57
CA LEU A 284 7.91 37.15 18.73
C LEU A 284 8.41 37.67 17.39
N ARG A 285 8.38 36.86 16.31
CA ARG A 285 8.74 37.29 14.95
C ARG A 285 7.90 38.44 14.43
N ASN A 286 6.58 38.39 14.65
CA ASN A 286 5.67 39.49 14.28
C ASN A 286 6.03 40.80 15.03
N ASN A 287 6.37 40.73 16.32
CA ASN A 287 6.80 41.91 17.08
C ASN A 287 8.14 42.48 16.55
N ILE A 288 9.09 41.62 16.22
CA ILE A 288 10.38 42.01 15.62
C ILE A 288 10.14 42.70 14.26
N LYS A 289 9.33 42.08 13.38
CA LYS A 289 8.93 42.62 12.09
C LYS A 289 8.31 44.01 12.21
N LYS A 290 7.35 44.20 13.10
CA LYS A 290 6.68 45.49 13.34
C LYS A 290 7.70 46.55 13.79
N SER A 291 8.63 46.17 14.69
CA SER A 291 9.70 47.06 15.11
C SER A 291 10.64 47.43 13.95
N ALA A 292 11.00 46.46 13.10
CA ALA A 292 11.83 46.74 11.92
C ALA A 292 11.14 47.69 10.94
N GLN A 293 9.85 47.48 10.65
CA GLN A 293 9.01 48.36 9.81
C GLN A 293 9.01 49.79 10.35
N ALA A 294 8.82 49.99 11.67
CA ALA A 294 8.83 51.29 12.31
C ALA A 294 10.22 51.97 12.22
N LYS A 295 11.30 51.21 12.38
CA LYS A 295 12.67 51.72 12.26
C LYS A 295 13.01 52.18 10.83
N VAL A 296 12.54 51.46 9.80
CA VAL A 296 12.70 51.89 8.41
C VAL A 296 11.97 53.21 8.16
N ALA A 297 10.71 53.31 8.66
CA ALA A 297 9.96 54.57 8.54
C ALA A 297 10.64 55.79 9.16
N ASN A 298 11.48 55.56 10.19
CA ASN A 298 12.30 56.59 10.85
C ASN A 298 13.69 56.71 10.29
N GLY A 299 14.05 55.98 9.21
CA GLY A 299 15.40 56.01 8.58
C GLY A 299 16.52 55.40 9.42
N THR A 300 16.21 54.60 10.45
CA THR A 300 17.20 54.01 11.38
C THR A 300 17.49 52.53 11.08
N LEU A 301 16.83 51.92 10.08
CA LEU A 301 17.07 50.56 9.61
C LEU A 301 16.95 50.55 8.08
N THR A 302 17.70 49.69 7.41
CA THR A 302 17.59 49.51 5.96
C THR A 302 16.38 48.68 5.56
N VAL A 303 15.88 48.91 4.35
CA VAL A 303 14.76 48.12 3.78
C VAL A 303 15.16 46.64 3.68
N THR A 304 16.39 46.33 3.32
CA THR A 304 16.88 44.95 3.23
C THR A 304 16.85 44.24 4.59
N GLU A 305 17.20 44.91 5.68
CA GLU A 305 17.09 44.33 7.03
C GLU A 305 15.65 44.12 7.44
N MET A 306 14.73 45.02 7.11
CA MET A 306 13.30 44.85 7.31
C MET A 306 12.75 43.63 6.52
N LEU A 307 13.12 43.47 5.24
CA LEU A 307 12.70 42.34 4.42
C LEU A 307 13.18 41.01 5.00
N ARG A 308 14.38 41.00 5.63
CA ARG A 308 14.86 39.79 6.32
C ARG A 308 13.92 39.37 7.48
N GLU A 309 13.42 40.33 8.27
CA GLU A 309 12.49 40.04 9.35
C GLU A 309 11.10 39.66 8.84
N VAL A 310 10.63 40.23 7.73
CA VAL A 310 9.40 39.81 7.05
C VAL A 310 9.50 38.35 6.58
N THR A 311 10.62 37.99 5.97
CA THR A 311 10.89 36.62 5.52
C THR A 311 11.00 35.66 6.71
N ALA A 312 11.67 36.05 7.81
CA ALA A 312 11.81 35.23 9.01
C ALA A 312 10.45 34.92 9.69
N GLU A 313 9.53 35.89 9.73
CA GLU A 313 8.17 35.63 10.22
C GLU A 313 7.41 34.67 9.28
N ASN A 314 7.51 34.87 7.96
CA ASN A 314 6.87 34.00 6.98
C ASN A 314 7.37 32.55 7.09
N ILE A 315 8.68 32.34 7.29
CA ILE A 315 9.25 31.01 7.54
C ILE A 315 8.64 30.40 8.80
N ALA A 316 8.57 31.13 9.92
CA ALA A 316 7.99 30.63 11.15
C ALA A 316 6.50 30.20 10.97
N MET A 317 5.72 30.94 10.16
CA MET A 317 4.35 30.57 9.82
C MET A 317 4.30 29.29 8.96
N GLN A 318 5.21 29.15 8.01
CA GLN A 318 5.32 27.94 7.17
C GLN A 318 5.74 26.72 7.99
N ASP A 319 6.69 26.87 8.93
CA ASP A 319 7.12 25.80 9.82
C ASP A 319 5.97 25.28 10.69
N LYS A 320 5.14 26.18 11.26
CA LYS A 320 3.94 25.78 12.01
C LYS A 320 2.98 24.95 11.15
N ILE A 321 2.70 25.40 9.92
CA ILE A 321 1.83 24.68 8.98
C ILE A 321 2.43 23.30 8.69
N LEU A 322 3.74 23.23 8.45
CA LEU A 322 4.44 21.98 8.19
C LEU A 322 4.35 21.02 9.36
N HIS A 323 4.65 21.47 10.59
CA HIS A 323 4.58 20.65 11.81
C HIS A 323 3.16 20.10 12.03
N GLU A 324 2.12 20.93 11.84
CA GLU A 324 0.73 20.51 12.00
C GLU A 324 0.33 19.41 10.99
N ILE A 325 0.67 19.57 9.71
CA ILE A 325 0.34 18.58 8.68
C ILE A 325 1.19 17.32 8.84
N GLN A 326 2.46 17.45 9.22
CA GLN A 326 3.32 16.29 9.52
C GLN A 326 2.80 15.49 10.72
N LEU A 327 2.32 16.15 11.79
CA LEU A 327 1.72 15.50 12.94
C LEU A 327 0.46 14.70 12.54
N LEU A 328 -0.43 15.31 11.76
CA LEU A 328 -1.60 14.61 11.21
C LEU A 328 -1.19 13.40 10.38
N SER A 329 -0.21 13.57 9.48
CA SER A 329 0.31 12.49 8.66
C SER A 329 0.89 11.35 9.50
N ALA A 330 1.70 11.66 10.53
CA ALA A 330 2.30 10.66 11.41
C ALA A 330 1.24 9.87 12.23
N ILE A 331 0.17 10.53 12.67
CA ILE A 331 -0.95 9.87 13.35
C ILE A 331 -1.67 8.90 12.39
N TYR A 332 -1.91 9.30 11.15
CA TYR A 332 -2.54 8.43 10.15
C TYR A 332 -1.62 7.32 9.67
N GLU A 333 -0.31 7.55 9.63
CA GLU A 333 0.68 6.51 9.36
C GLU A 333 0.69 5.45 10.47
N LEU A 334 0.60 5.86 11.73
CA LEU A 334 0.48 4.95 12.87
C LEU A 334 -0.82 4.14 12.79
N LYS A 335 -1.95 4.76 12.41
CA LYS A 335 -3.21 4.05 12.16
C LYS A 335 -3.11 3.04 11.01
N TYR A 336 -2.39 3.40 9.95
CA TYR A 336 -2.10 2.51 8.83
C TYR A 336 -1.21 1.35 9.28
N THR A 337 -0.12 1.61 10.00
CA THR A 337 0.83 0.58 10.45
C THR A 337 0.16 -0.44 11.40
N THR A 338 -0.83 -0.02 12.18
CA THR A 338 -1.57 -0.90 13.12
C THR A 338 -2.87 -1.46 12.54
N ASN A 339 -3.38 -0.88 11.46
CA ASN A 339 -4.73 -1.07 10.92
C ASN A 339 -5.84 -0.81 11.95
N GLN A 340 -5.66 0.25 12.74
CA GLN A 340 -6.63 0.72 13.72
C GLN A 340 -7.40 1.92 13.19
N TYR A 341 -8.05 1.78 12.04
CA TYR A 341 -9.07 2.73 11.60
C TYR A 341 -10.34 2.48 12.41
N GLU A 342 -10.92 3.53 12.99
CA GLU A 342 -12.24 3.40 13.62
C GLU A 342 -13.23 2.83 12.59
N ASN A 343 -13.71 1.62 12.82
CA ASN A 343 -14.84 1.09 12.07
C ASN A 343 -16.04 1.99 12.41
N LYS A 344 -16.49 2.75 11.41
CA LYS A 344 -17.80 3.43 11.46
C LYS A 344 -18.93 2.42 11.44
#